data_356b440ef2b3677e8193898fa0b3bc9f
#
_entry.id   356b440ef2b3677e8193898fa0b3bc9f
#
_cell.length_a   1.000
_cell.length_b   1.000
_cell.length_c   1.000
_cell.angle_alpha   90.00
_cell.angle_beta   90.00
_cell.angle_gamma   90.00
#
_symmetry.space_group_name_H-M   'P 1'
#
loop_
_entity.id
_entity.type
_entity.pdbx_description
1 polymer ?
#
loop_
_entity_poly.entity_id
_entity_poly.type
_entity_poly.pdbx_seq_one_letter_code
_entity_poly.pdbx_strand_id
1 'polypeptide(L)'
;TETMGPCSVNLPDATRIGTVGTPLPGCAIRLDDDGEILVRGIGTFTGYHNNPEATAEAFTADGWLRTGDIGSFEGAEGFLRITGRKKELIVTAGGKNVAPAPLEDRLRGHPLVSQVLVVGENRPCIGALLTLDAEMLPLWLSSHGLEEMTVVDAARDPRVRAALEKAVGRANEAVSRAESIRTFEVLPTDFTVANGLLTPSLKVRRAEAEKRFSAEIEALYTRTPLVPSTTVSPSQD
;
A
#
# COMPACT_ATOMS: atom_id res chain seq x y z
N THR A 1 -8.13 -2.18 18.72
CA THR A 1 -8.10 -2.00 20.17
C THR A 1 -9.28 -1.12 20.63
N GLU A 2 -9.42 0.06 20.05
CA GLU A 2 -10.41 1.09 20.43
C GLU A 2 -11.86 0.69 20.18
N THR A 3 -12.09 -0.39 19.41
CA THR A 3 -13.40 -0.94 19.10
C THR A 3 -13.69 -2.27 19.80
N MET A 4 -12.76 -2.77 20.64
CA MET A 4 -12.85 -4.04 21.36
C MET A 4 -13.10 -5.29 20.49
N GLY A 5 -13.20 -5.16 19.19
CA GLY A 5 -13.46 -6.23 18.26
C GLY A 5 -13.76 -5.73 16.84
N PRO A 6 -14.20 -6.62 15.93
CA PRO A 6 -14.57 -6.24 14.58
C PRO A 6 -15.81 -5.35 14.57
N CYS A 7 -15.83 -4.33 13.72
CA CYS A 7 -16.97 -3.46 13.46
C CYS A 7 -17.74 -3.85 12.20
N SER A 8 -17.09 -4.60 11.31
CA SER A 8 -17.66 -5.13 10.08
C SER A 8 -17.15 -6.55 9.83
N VAL A 9 -17.88 -7.34 9.07
CA VAL A 9 -17.50 -8.71 8.75
C VAL A 9 -18.15 -9.17 7.44
N ASN A 10 -17.44 -10.01 6.70
CA ASN A 10 -18.03 -10.78 5.60
C ASN A 10 -18.76 -12.00 6.19
N LEU A 11 -20.05 -12.10 5.94
CA LEU A 11 -20.89 -13.23 6.37
C LEU A 11 -20.87 -14.32 5.30
N PRO A 12 -21.14 -15.62 5.64
CA PRO A 12 -21.14 -16.70 4.66
C PRO A 12 -22.03 -16.43 3.43
N ASP A 13 -23.19 -15.82 3.64
CA ASP A 13 -24.16 -15.52 2.57
C ASP A 13 -24.03 -14.10 2.00
N ALA A 14 -23.08 -13.30 2.52
CA ALA A 14 -22.85 -11.91 2.13
C ALA A 14 -21.36 -11.59 2.18
N THR A 15 -20.59 -12.23 1.26
CA THR A 15 -19.15 -12.06 1.15
C THR A 15 -18.78 -11.35 -0.13
N ARG A 16 -17.89 -10.34 -0.02
CA ARG A 16 -17.27 -9.68 -1.17
C ARG A 16 -15.75 -9.63 -0.98
N ILE A 17 -15.02 -10.36 -1.84
CA ILE A 17 -13.57 -10.44 -1.79
C ILE A 17 -12.95 -9.03 -1.92
N GLY A 18 -11.97 -8.73 -1.08
CA GLY A 18 -11.30 -7.43 -1.03
C GLY A 18 -12.02 -6.37 -0.20
N THR A 19 -13.13 -6.73 0.47
CA THR A 19 -13.81 -5.89 1.45
C THR A 19 -13.69 -6.47 2.86
N VAL A 20 -13.97 -5.65 3.87
CA VAL A 20 -14.08 -6.08 5.26
C VAL A 20 -15.53 -6.36 5.67
N GLY A 21 -16.42 -6.48 4.69
CA GLY A 21 -17.83 -6.83 4.89
C GLY A 21 -18.73 -5.64 5.19
N THR A 22 -19.86 -5.94 5.81
CA THR A 22 -20.87 -4.97 6.21
C THR A 22 -20.83 -4.73 7.72
N PRO A 23 -21.32 -3.58 8.23
CA PRO A 23 -21.34 -3.29 9.66
C PRO A 23 -22.07 -4.37 10.47
N LEU A 24 -21.49 -4.73 11.62
CA LEU A 24 -22.13 -5.66 12.56
C LEU A 24 -23.30 -5.00 13.27
N PRO A 25 -24.32 -5.77 13.72
CA PRO A 25 -25.38 -5.27 14.56
C PRO A 25 -24.83 -4.56 15.81
N GLY A 26 -25.30 -3.33 16.07
CA GLY A 26 -24.78 -2.49 17.16
C GLY A 26 -23.56 -1.66 16.80
N CYS A 27 -23.01 -1.80 15.59
CA CYS A 27 -22.00 -0.92 15.03
C CYS A 27 -22.58 -0.09 13.89
N ALA A 28 -22.23 1.19 13.85
CA ALA A 28 -22.50 2.08 12.74
C ALA A 28 -21.18 2.55 12.14
N ILE A 29 -21.08 2.57 10.81
CA ILE A 29 -19.91 3.02 10.06
C ILE A 29 -20.34 4.08 9.08
N ARG A 30 -19.59 5.17 9.00
CA ARG A 30 -19.73 6.18 7.95
C ARG A 30 -18.36 6.64 7.47
N LEU A 31 -18.31 7.33 6.37
CA LEU A 31 -17.11 8.01 5.90
C LEU A 31 -17.20 9.49 6.22
N ASP A 32 -16.08 10.08 6.62
CA ASP A 32 -15.90 11.53 6.70
C ASP A 32 -15.70 12.12 5.29
N ASP A 33 -15.68 13.44 5.15
CA ASP A 33 -15.54 14.14 3.87
C ASP A 33 -14.23 13.77 3.13
N ASP A 34 -13.18 13.43 3.88
CA ASP A 34 -11.88 13.01 3.33
C ASP A 34 -11.77 11.49 3.12
N GLY A 35 -12.87 10.75 3.34
CA GLY A 35 -12.91 9.29 3.21
C GLY A 35 -12.44 8.53 4.45
N GLU A 36 -12.15 9.20 5.57
CA GLU A 36 -11.82 8.52 6.83
C GLU A 36 -13.01 7.68 7.31
N ILE A 37 -12.76 6.43 7.66
CA ILE A 37 -13.75 5.54 8.24
C ILE A 37 -14.00 5.95 9.67
N LEU A 38 -15.25 6.32 9.97
CA LEU A 38 -15.73 6.67 11.31
C LEU A 38 -16.62 5.55 11.84
N VAL A 39 -16.40 5.16 13.09
CA VAL A 39 -17.13 4.07 13.74
C VAL A 39 -17.82 4.55 15.00
N ARG A 40 -19.03 4.07 15.25
CA ARG A 40 -19.76 4.26 16.51
C ARG A 40 -20.51 2.99 16.87
N GLY A 41 -20.40 2.52 18.11
CA GLY A 41 -21.12 1.32 18.55
C GLY A 41 -20.77 0.93 19.98
N ILE A 42 -21.38 -0.16 20.44
CA ILE A 42 -21.25 -0.66 21.81
C ILE A 42 -19.83 -1.09 22.18
N GLY A 43 -19.00 -1.43 21.16
CA GLY A 43 -17.60 -1.82 21.34
C GLY A 43 -16.62 -0.64 21.33
N THR A 44 -17.09 0.59 21.06
CA THR A 44 -16.23 1.76 21.02
C THR A 44 -15.78 2.14 22.43
N PHE A 45 -14.47 2.31 22.64
CA PHE A 45 -13.92 2.70 23.94
C PHE A 45 -14.37 4.11 24.35
N THR A 46 -14.25 4.44 25.63
CA THR A 46 -14.65 5.74 26.18
C THR A 46 -13.53 6.78 26.14
N GLY A 47 -12.27 6.33 25.97
CA GLY A 47 -11.11 7.21 25.89
C GLY A 47 -9.82 6.58 26.38
N TYR A 48 -8.72 7.28 26.19
CA TYR A 48 -7.38 6.89 26.63
C TYR A 48 -7.17 7.23 28.11
N HIS A 49 -6.61 6.30 28.86
CA HIS A 49 -6.35 6.49 30.28
C HIS A 49 -5.40 7.68 30.52
N ASN A 50 -5.81 8.61 31.38
CA ASN A 50 -5.07 9.82 31.73
C ASN A 50 -4.59 10.67 30.54
N ASN A 51 -5.27 10.58 29.38
CA ASN A 51 -4.93 11.36 28.20
C ASN A 51 -6.19 11.96 27.54
N PRO A 52 -6.75 13.04 28.11
CA PRO A 52 -7.94 13.67 27.58
C PRO A 52 -7.73 14.33 26.21
N GLU A 53 -6.53 14.81 25.90
CA GLU A 53 -6.21 15.42 24.60
C GLU A 53 -6.28 14.38 23.48
N ALA A 54 -5.57 13.25 23.62
CA ALA A 54 -5.65 12.17 22.65
C ALA A 54 -7.07 11.58 22.54
N THR A 55 -7.83 11.58 23.64
CA THR A 55 -9.25 11.17 23.63
C THR A 55 -10.08 12.12 22.78
N ALA A 56 -9.92 13.43 22.96
CA ALA A 56 -10.65 14.43 22.18
C ALA A 56 -10.30 14.35 20.68
N GLU A 57 -9.04 14.10 20.34
CA GLU A 57 -8.59 13.90 18.96
C GLU A 57 -9.15 12.61 18.31
N ALA A 58 -9.35 11.56 19.13
CA ALA A 58 -9.87 10.28 18.66
C ALA A 58 -11.35 10.31 18.26
N PHE A 59 -12.10 11.34 18.69
CA PHE A 59 -13.53 11.44 18.40
C PHE A 59 -13.87 12.69 17.60
N THR A 60 -14.91 12.58 16.79
CA THR A 60 -15.57 13.74 16.19
C THR A 60 -16.44 14.45 17.24
N ALA A 61 -16.84 15.70 16.98
CA ALA A 61 -17.69 16.46 17.88
C ALA A 61 -19.06 15.79 18.16
N ASP A 62 -19.56 14.99 17.24
CA ASP A 62 -20.79 14.21 17.32
C ASP A 62 -20.57 12.75 17.80
N GLY A 63 -19.37 12.44 18.33
CA GLY A 63 -19.07 11.21 19.08
C GLY A 63 -18.76 9.97 18.22
N TRP A 64 -18.26 10.16 16.98
CA TRP A 64 -17.76 9.05 16.19
C TRP A 64 -16.25 8.88 16.42
N LEU A 65 -15.82 7.64 16.57
CA LEU A 65 -14.41 7.28 16.63
C LEU A 65 -13.76 7.44 15.27
N ARG A 66 -12.68 8.19 15.20
CA ARG A 66 -11.79 8.29 14.05
C ARG A 66 -10.87 7.08 14.02
N THR A 67 -11.00 6.25 12.99
CA THR A 67 -10.17 5.02 12.91
C THR A 67 -8.75 5.29 12.39
N GLY A 68 -8.55 6.39 11.69
CA GLY A 68 -7.35 6.68 10.92
C GLY A 68 -7.23 5.83 9.66
N ASP A 69 -8.22 5.00 9.32
CA ASP A 69 -8.30 4.25 8.08
C ASP A 69 -9.14 5.01 7.06
N ILE A 70 -8.72 4.97 5.80
CA ILE A 70 -9.46 5.50 4.66
C ILE A 70 -10.17 4.35 3.95
N GLY A 71 -11.40 4.60 3.50
CA GLY A 71 -12.17 3.55 2.83
C GLY A 71 -13.24 4.06 1.88
N SER A 72 -13.97 3.11 1.34
CA SER A 72 -15.12 3.35 0.47
C SER A 72 -16.17 2.28 0.68
N PHE A 73 -17.44 2.59 0.42
CA PHE A 73 -18.49 1.59 0.34
C PHE A 73 -18.66 1.08 -1.09
N GLU A 74 -18.88 -0.23 -1.24
CA GLU A 74 -19.10 -0.89 -2.52
C GLU A 74 -20.45 -1.59 -2.56
N GLY A 75 -21.12 -1.45 -3.70
CA GLY A 75 -22.45 -2.05 -3.94
C GLY A 75 -23.56 -1.40 -3.14
N ALA A 76 -24.79 -1.78 -3.48
CA ALA A 76 -25.99 -1.30 -2.77
C ALA A 76 -26.08 -1.86 -1.34
N GLU A 77 -25.42 -2.98 -1.08
CA GLU A 77 -25.36 -3.64 0.23
C GLU A 77 -24.42 -2.93 1.21
N GLY A 78 -23.57 -2.00 0.73
CA GLY A 78 -22.70 -1.21 1.57
C GLY A 78 -21.50 -2.00 2.15
N PHE A 79 -20.85 -2.84 1.32
CA PHE A 79 -19.60 -3.49 1.71
C PHE A 79 -18.49 -2.47 1.89
N LEU A 80 -17.85 -2.48 3.05
CA LEU A 80 -16.75 -1.58 3.36
C LEU A 80 -15.44 -2.12 2.78
N ARG A 81 -14.73 -1.29 2.01
CA ARG A 81 -13.35 -1.53 1.58
C ARG A 81 -12.42 -0.56 2.29
N ILE A 82 -11.36 -1.07 2.91
CA ILE A 82 -10.27 -0.24 3.41
C ILE A 82 -9.29 -0.01 2.26
N THR A 83 -8.96 1.25 1.99
CA THR A 83 -8.07 1.65 0.89
C THR A 83 -6.71 2.14 1.37
N GLY A 84 -6.55 2.45 2.66
CA GLY A 84 -5.27 2.85 3.24
C GLY A 84 -5.39 3.42 4.64
N ARG A 85 -4.27 3.95 5.13
CA ARG A 85 -4.17 4.68 6.40
C ARG A 85 -4.03 6.17 6.13
N LYS A 86 -4.79 6.99 6.84
CA LYS A 86 -4.78 8.46 6.69
C LYS A 86 -3.39 9.05 6.89
N LYS A 87 -2.65 8.57 7.90
CA LYS A 87 -1.26 9.00 8.21
C LYS A 87 -0.21 8.50 7.21
N GLU A 88 -0.58 7.54 6.36
CA GLU A 88 0.32 6.95 5.35
C GLU A 88 -0.01 7.45 3.94
N LEU A 89 -1.04 8.30 3.78
CA LEU A 89 -1.33 8.91 2.50
C LEU A 89 -0.16 9.77 2.06
N ILE A 90 0.27 9.54 0.83
CA ILE A 90 1.32 10.31 0.17
C ILE A 90 0.65 11.48 -0.54
N VAL A 91 1.07 12.71 -0.22
CA VAL A 91 0.60 13.91 -0.92
C VAL A 91 1.64 14.30 -1.96
N THR A 92 1.30 14.09 -3.23
CA THR A 92 2.22 14.46 -4.33
C THR A 92 2.33 15.99 -4.47
N ALA A 93 3.37 16.47 -5.17
CA ALA A 93 3.55 17.91 -5.45
C ALA A 93 2.35 18.54 -6.19
N GLY A 94 1.56 17.73 -6.90
CA GLY A 94 0.30 18.15 -7.53
C GLY A 94 -0.91 18.16 -6.60
N GLY A 95 -0.73 17.90 -5.29
CA GLY A 95 -1.81 17.86 -4.29
C GLY A 95 -2.69 16.61 -4.34
N LYS A 96 -2.28 15.56 -5.05
CA LYS A 96 -3.03 14.30 -5.11
C LYS A 96 -2.69 13.43 -3.90
N ASN A 97 -3.70 13.02 -3.14
CA ASN A 97 -3.57 12.00 -2.10
C ASN A 97 -3.51 10.61 -2.74
N VAL A 98 -2.50 9.84 -2.38
CA VAL A 98 -2.27 8.48 -2.87
C VAL A 98 -2.09 7.52 -1.70
N ALA A 99 -2.90 6.48 -1.65
CA ALA A 99 -2.74 5.41 -0.69
C ALA A 99 -1.66 4.41 -1.19
N PRO A 100 -0.56 4.19 -0.48
CA PRO A 100 0.51 3.29 -0.93
C PRO A 100 0.10 1.82 -0.87
N ALA A 101 -0.71 1.43 0.12
CA ALA A 101 -1.02 0.03 0.42
C ALA A 101 -1.59 -0.77 -0.77
N PRO A 102 -2.53 -0.28 -1.60
CA PRO A 102 -3.04 -1.04 -2.73
C PRO A 102 -1.97 -1.38 -3.77
N LEU A 103 -0.98 -0.50 -3.97
CA LEU A 103 0.14 -0.72 -4.88
C LEU A 103 1.16 -1.69 -4.27
N GLU A 104 1.48 -1.50 -2.99
CA GLU A 104 2.43 -2.33 -2.26
C GLU A 104 1.94 -3.78 -2.14
N ASP A 105 0.66 -4.00 -1.81
CA ASP A 105 0.07 -5.33 -1.67
C ASP A 105 0.05 -6.09 -2.99
N ARG A 106 -0.28 -5.41 -4.09
CA ARG A 106 -0.27 -6.03 -5.42
C ARG A 106 1.14 -6.41 -5.87
N LEU A 107 2.13 -5.58 -5.57
CA LEU A 107 3.53 -5.87 -5.91
C LEU A 107 4.09 -7.01 -5.07
N ARG A 108 3.76 -7.08 -3.76
CA ARG A 108 4.14 -8.21 -2.90
C ARG A 108 3.53 -9.54 -3.34
N GLY A 109 2.47 -9.53 -4.11
CA GLY A 109 1.93 -10.73 -4.77
C GLY A 109 2.81 -11.31 -5.88
N HIS A 110 3.87 -10.63 -6.32
CA HIS A 110 4.79 -11.14 -7.34
C HIS A 110 5.89 -11.99 -6.69
N PRO A 111 6.20 -13.21 -7.18
CA PRO A 111 7.14 -14.14 -6.54
C PRO A 111 8.53 -13.59 -6.26
N LEU A 112 9.02 -12.67 -7.09
CA LEU A 112 10.33 -12.04 -6.90
C LEU A 112 10.37 -10.96 -5.83
N VAL A 113 9.22 -10.46 -5.37
CA VAL A 113 9.15 -9.28 -4.51
C VAL A 113 9.01 -9.70 -3.06
N SER A 114 9.99 -9.34 -2.23
CA SER A 114 9.92 -9.48 -0.77
C SER A 114 9.19 -8.29 -0.15
N GLN A 115 9.75 -7.09 -0.29
CA GLN A 115 9.19 -5.88 0.29
C GLN A 115 9.03 -4.77 -0.75
N VAL A 116 8.09 -3.87 -0.47
CA VAL A 116 7.81 -2.71 -1.31
C VAL A 116 7.67 -1.48 -0.41
N LEU A 117 8.26 -0.38 -0.82
CA LEU A 117 8.05 0.94 -0.23
C LEU A 117 7.66 1.89 -1.36
N VAL A 118 6.38 2.26 -1.41
CA VAL A 118 5.89 3.30 -2.32
C VAL A 118 6.19 4.67 -1.73
N VAL A 119 6.77 5.56 -2.53
CA VAL A 119 7.21 6.91 -2.13
C VAL A 119 6.70 7.96 -3.12
N GLY A 120 6.63 9.22 -2.70
CA GLY A 120 6.14 10.27 -3.58
C GLY A 120 5.73 11.55 -2.85
N GLU A 121 6.02 11.65 -1.54
CA GLU A 121 5.68 12.84 -0.75
C GLU A 121 6.36 14.08 -1.33
N ASN A 122 5.53 15.10 -1.68
CA ASN A 122 5.98 16.33 -2.34
C ASN A 122 6.76 16.10 -3.66
N ARG A 123 6.56 14.95 -4.33
CA ARG A 123 7.22 14.60 -5.59
C ARG A 123 6.28 14.71 -6.78
N PRO A 124 6.81 14.87 -8.01
CA PRO A 124 5.98 15.05 -9.22
C PRO A 124 5.20 13.78 -9.60
N CYS A 125 5.61 12.61 -9.09
CA CYS A 125 4.95 11.33 -9.35
C CYS A 125 5.24 10.33 -8.24
N ILE A 126 4.54 9.20 -8.26
CA ILE A 126 4.76 8.08 -7.37
C ILE A 126 5.93 7.24 -7.87
N GLY A 127 6.86 6.92 -6.95
CA GLY A 127 7.96 5.99 -7.13
C GLY A 127 7.84 4.80 -6.19
N ALA A 128 8.68 3.78 -6.37
CA ALA A 128 8.76 2.64 -5.48
C ALA A 128 10.19 2.14 -5.30
N LEU A 129 10.50 1.67 -4.09
CA LEU A 129 11.66 0.83 -3.81
C LEU A 129 11.18 -0.60 -3.64
N LEU A 130 11.82 -1.54 -4.32
CA LEU A 130 11.50 -2.97 -4.29
C LEU A 130 12.70 -3.74 -3.73
N THR A 131 12.44 -4.80 -2.96
CA THR A 131 13.47 -5.77 -2.59
C THR A 131 13.12 -7.14 -3.16
N LEU A 132 14.15 -7.95 -3.42
CA LEU A 132 13.96 -9.29 -3.97
C LEU A 132 13.86 -10.32 -2.86
N ASP A 133 13.01 -11.31 -3.07
CA ASP A 133 12.89 -12.48 -2.21
C ASP A 133 14.03 -13.46 -2.51
N ALA A 134 14.95 -13.60 -1.56
CA ALA A 134 16.13 -14.44 -1.71
C ALA A 134 15.81 -15.95 -1.77
N GLU A 135 14.69 -16.38 -1.18
CA GLU A 135 14.27 -17.79 -1.19
C GLU A 135 13.59 -18.14 -2.52
N MET A 136 12.80 -17.23 -3.06
CA MET A 136 12.07 -17.43 -4.32
C MET A 136 12.93 -17.16 -5.55
N LEU A 137 14.00 -16.36 -5.44
CA LEU A 137 14.84 -15.98 -6.57
C LEU A 137 15.41 -17.17 -7.35
N PRO A 138 16.04 -18.20 -6.74
CA PRO A 138 16.58 -19.35 -7.49
C PRO A 138 15.50 -20.11 -8.26
N LEU A 139 14.33 -20.30 -7.67
CA LEU A 139 13.21 -20.99 -8.31
C LEU A 139 12.69 -20.20 -9.50
N TRP A 140 12.57 -18.88 -9.35
CA TRP A 140 12.14 -18.00 -10.42
C TRP A 140 13.14 -17.99 -11.59
N LEU A 141 14.44 -17.87 -11.32
CA LEU A 141 15.50 -17.91 -12.32
C LEU A 141 15.44 -19.21 -13.11
N SER A 142 15.41 -20.36 -12.42
CA SER A 142 15.31 -21.68 -13.04
C SER A 142 14.08 -21.82 -13.95
N SER A 143 12.92 -21.36 -13.47
CA SER A 143 11.66 -21.42 -14.26
C SER A 143 11.68 -20.55 -15.53
N HIS A 144 12.58 -19.57 -15.59
CA HIS A 144 12.79 -18.68 -16.74
C HIS A 144 14.02 -19.03 -17.58
N GLY A 145 14.67 -20.16 -17.30
CA GLY A 145 15.87 -20.62 -18.02
C GLY A 145 17.08 -19.71 -17.83
N LEU A 146 17.16 -19.05 -16.67
CA LEU A 146 18.26 -18.17 -16.32
C LEU A 146 19.25 -18.88 -15.40
N GLU A 147 20.51 -18.52 -15.50
CA GLU A 147 21.54 -18.99 -14.60
C GLU A 147 21.32 -18.44 -13.18
N GLU A 148 21.79 -19.20 -12.21
CA GLU A 148 21.75 -18.80 -10.82
C GLU A 148 22.61 -17.54 -10.59
N MET A 149 22.08 -16.58 -9.85
CA MET A 149 22.76 -15.34 -9.51
C MET A 149 22.43 -14.87 -8.11
N THR A 150 23.29 -14.03 -7.55
CA THR A 150 23.05 -13.42 -6.23
C THR A 150 21.92 -12.40 -6.29
N VAL A 151 21.31 -12.09 -5.12
CA VAL A 151 20.31 -11.01 -5.02
C VAL A 151 20.86 -9.67 -5.51
N VAL A 152 22.13 -9.40 -5.23
CA VAL A 152 22.82 -8.15 -5.64
C VAL A 152 22.94 -8.06 -7.17
N ASP A 153 23.28 -9.18 -7.82
CA ASP A 153 23.39 -9.25 -9.29
C ASP A 153 21.99 -9.19 -9.92
N ALA A 154 21.04 -9.95 -9.37
CA ALA A 154 19.65 -9.97 -9.82
C ALA A 154 18.98 -8.58 -9.74
N ALA A 155 19.28 -7.79 -8.72
CA ALA A 155 18.77 -6.42 -8.61
C ALA A 155 19.19 -5.50 -9.76
N ARG A 156 20.28 -5.86 -10.46
CA ARG A 156 20.83 -5.13 -11.61
C ARG A 156 20.57 -5.81 -12.94
N ASP A 157 20.07 -7.04 -12.93
CA ASP A 157 19.84 -7.82 -14.16
C ASP A 157 18.65 -7.25 -14.94
N PRO A 158 18.82 -6.93 -16.23
CA PRO A 158 17.76 -6.34 -17.05
C PRO A 158 16.55 -7.26 -17.25
N ARG A 159 16.72 -8.58 -17.15
CA ARG A 159 15.62 -9.57 -17.31
C ARG A 159 14.75 -9.60 -16.06
N VAL A 160 15.36 -9.54 -14.87
CA VAL A 160 14.67 -9.38 -13.59
C VAL A 160 13.93 -8.04 -13.57
N ARG A 161 14.59 -6.96 -13.99
CA ARG A 161 13.97 -5.63 -14.09
C ARG A 161 12.76 -5.63 -15.02
N ALA A 162 12.86 -6.25 -16.20
CA ALA A 162 11.73 -6.35 -17.15
C ALA A 162 10.53 -7.12 -16.57
N ALA A 163 10.77 -8.16 -15.75
CA ALA A 163 9.70 -8.88 -15.05
C ALA A 163 9.01 -7.98 -14.01
N LEU A 164 9.79 -7.21 -13.25
CA LEU A 164 9.28 -6.27 -12.25
C LEU A 164 8.55 -5.09 -12.91
N GLU A 165 8.98 -4.61 -14.07
CA GLU A 165 8.25 -3.59 -14.85
C GLU A 165 6.84 -4.08 -15.23
N LYS A 166 6.70 -5.34 -15.63
CA LYS A 166 5.39 -5.95 -15.89
C LYS A 166 4.56 -6.07 -14.60
N ALA A 167 5.19 -6.38 -13.48
CA ALA A 167 4.51 -6.44 -12.18
C ALA A 167 4.00 -5.05 -11.75
N VAL A 168 4.82 -4.02 -11.90
CA VAL A 168 4.43 -2.60 -11.67
C VAL A 168 3.30 -2.21 -12.60
N GLY A 169 3.34 -2.59 -13.88
CA GLY A 169 2.24 -2.36 -14.83
C GLY A 169 0.92 -2.92 -14.33
N ARG A 170 0.92 -4.20 -13.90
CA ARG A 170 -0.28 -4.85 -13.33
C ARG A 170 -0.75 -4.21 -12.02
N ALA A 171 0.18 -3.79 -11.16
CA ALA A 171 -0.20 -3.09 -9.93
C ALA A 171 -0.88 -1.75 -10.25
N ASN A 172 -0.40 -1.03 -11.24
CA ASN A 172 -0.94 0.25 -11.68
C ASN A 172 -2.36 0.15 -12.28
N GLU A 173 -2.81 -1.01 -12.76
CA GLU A 173 -4.19 -1.22 -13.24
C GLU A 173 -5.26 -0.99 -12.15
N ALA A 174 -4.87 -1.04 -10.87
CA ALA A 174 -5.79 -0.85 -9.75
C ALA A 174 -6.05 0.59 -9.37
N VAL A 175 -5.28 1.52 -9.89
CA VAL A 175 -5.25 2.90 -9.46
C VAL A 175 -5.35 3.84 -10.66
N SER A 176 -5.68 5.11 -10.40
CA SER A 176 -5.70 6.12 -11.46
C SER A 176 -4.29 6.42 -11.98
N ARG A 177 -4.22 7.04 -13.17
CA ARG A 177 -2.95 7.45 -13.78
C ARG A 177 -2.11 8.36 -12.87
N ALA A 178 -2.73 9.19 -12.06
CA ALA A 178 -2.06 10.09 -11.13
C ALA A 178 -1.47 9.35 -9.92
N GLU A 179 -2.02 8.20 -9.57
CA GLU A 179 -1.60 7.35 -8.45
C GLU A 179 -0.60 6.27 -8.86
N SER A 180 -0.39 6.10 -10.17
CA SER A 180 0.47 5.04 -10.73
C SER A 180 1.94 5.24 -10.41
N ILE A 181 2.65 4.16 -10.11
CA ILE A 181 4.11 4.13 -9.99
C ILE A 181 4.71 4.44 -11.36
N ARG A 182 5.52 5.49 -11.43
CA ARG A 182 6.19 5.95 -12.66
C ARG A 182 7.66 5.59 -12.73
N THR A 183 8.26 5.29 -11.62
CA THR A 183 9.67 4.92 -11.51
C THR A 183 9.84 3.97 -10.33
N PHE A 184 10.81 3.06 -10.41
CA PHE A 184 11.17 2.22 -9.29
C PHE A 184 12.65 1.87 -9.31
N GLU A 185 13.17 1.51 -8.15
CA GLU A 185 14.51 0.97 -7.97
C GLU A 185 14.43 -0.37 -7.24
N VAL A 186 15.32 -1.30 -7.61
CA VAL A 186 15.47 -2.58 -6.94
C VAL A 186 16.67 -2.50 -6.00
N LEU A 187 16.42 -2.63 -4.72
CA LEU A 187 17.45 -2.55 -3.70
C LEU A 187 18.21 -3.87 -3.60
N PRO A 188 19.53 -3.84 -3.39
CA PRO A 188 20.33 -5.03 -3.24
C PRO A 188 20.21 -5.71 -1.87
N THR A 189 19.51 -5.07 -0.93
CA THR A 189 19.35 -5.51 0.47
C THR A 189 17.88 -5.50 0.84
N ASP A 190 17.42 -6.60 1.45
CA ASP A 190 16.03 -6.72 1.89
C ASP A 190 15.75 -5.98 3.21
N PHE A 191 14.48 -5.73 3.48
CA PHE A 191 14.02 -5.18 4.75
C PHE A 191 13.82 -6.32 5.73
N THR A 192 14.42 -6.20 6.90
CA THR A 192 14.35 -7.24 7.94
C THR A 192 14.13 -6.61 9.33
N VAL A 193 13.74 -7.45 10.29
CA VAL A 193 13.67 -7.03 11.69
C VAL A 193 15.10 -6.74 12.22
N ALA A 194 16.09 -7.54 11.79
CA ALA A 194 17.47 -7.40 12.22
C ALA A 194 18.12 -6.08 11.79
N ASN A 195 17.79 -5.58 10.60
CA ASN A 195 18.30 -4.28 10.12
C ASN A 195 17.42 -3.09 10.51
N GLY A 196 16.37 -3.32 11.31
CA GLY A 196 15.51 -2.29 11.85
C GLY A 196 14.48 -1.72 10.87
N LEU A 197 14.34 -2.28 9.67
CA LEU A 197 13.40 -1.80 8.63
C LEU A 197 12.02 -2.45 8.71
N LEU A 198 11.91 -3.58 9.45
CA LEU A 198 10.63 -4.19 9.79
C LEU A 198 10.39 -4.14 11.30
N THR A 199 9.12 -4.08 11.67
CA THR A 199 8.69 -4.35 13.05
C THR A 199 8.76 -5.87 13.33
N PRO A 200 8.71 -6.32 14.62
CA PRO A 200 8.57 -7.75 14.93
C PRO A 200 7.34 -8.42 14.30
N SER A 201 6.31 -7.66 13.96
CA SER A 201 5.12 -8.13 13.22
C SER A 201 5.27 -8.02 11.69
N LEU A 202 6.51 -7.89 11.19
CA LEU A 202 6.87 -7.83 9.76
C LEU A 202 6.26 -6.67 8.98
N LYS A 203 5.88 -5.57 9.64
CA LYS A 203 5.43 -4.34 8.99
C LYS A 203 6.61 -3.43 8.70
N VAL A 204 6.64 -2.84 7.50
CA VAL A 204 7.67 -1.88 7.09
C VAL A 204 7.65 -0.65 8.00
N ARG A 205 8.82 -0.29 8.54
CA ARG A 205 9.05 0.95 9.27
C ARG A 205 9.35 2.05 8.26
N ARG A 206 8.28 2.60 7.68
CA ARG A 206 8.32 3.52 6.55
C ARG A 206 9.33 4.66 6.75
N ALA A 207 9.22 5.40 7.85
CA ALA A 207 10.12 6.54 8.13
C ALA A 207 11.60 6.13 8.22
N GLU A 208 11.89 4.96 8.78
CA GLU A 208 13.28 4.45 8.87
C GLU A 208 13.80 4.03 7.49
N ALA A 209 12.94 3.40 6.67
CA ALA A 209 13.30 2.99 5.33
C ALA A 209 13.50 4.21 4.42
N GLU A 210 12.64 5.21 4.46
CA GLU A 210 12.78 6.46 3.71
C GLU A 210 14.06 7.21 4.08
N LYS A 211 14.38 7.27 5.37
CA LYS A 211 15.62 7.89 5.87
C LYS A 211 16.85 7.13 5.37
N ARG A 212 16.84 5.80 5.45
CA ARG A 212 17.98 4.97 5.08
C ARG A 212 18.27 4.99 3.58
N PHE A 213 17.21 5.00 2.76
CA PHE A 213 17.31 4.95 1.30
C PHE A 213 17.02 6.31 0.64
N SER A 214 17.29 7.40 1.37
CA SER A 214 17.04 8.75 0.86
C SER A 214 17.77 9.05 -0.46
N ALA A 215 18.99 8.55 -0.63
CA ALA A 215 19.77 8.73 -1.85
C ALA A 215 19.13 7.98 -3.05
N GLU A 216 18.67 6.75 -2.83
CA GLU A 216 17.98 5.95 -3.85
C GLU A 216 16.63 6.58 -4.22
N ILE A 217 15.91 7.12 -3.21
CA ILE A 217 14.66 7.85 -3.45
C ILE A 217 14.92 9.10 -4.30
N GLU A 218 15.94 9.91 -3.98
CA GLU A 218 16.30 11.06 -4.80
C GLU A 218 16.67 10.66 -6.24
N ALA A 219 17.41 9.56 -6.40
CA ALA A 219 17.79 9.04 -7.70
C ALA A 219 16.60 8.62 -8.57
N LEU A 220 15.47 8.19 -7.98
CA LEU A 220 14.24 7.87 -8.72
C LEU A 220 13.73 9.06 -9.53
N TYR A 221 13.86 10.27 -9.02
CA TYR A 221 13.29 11.48 -9.62
C TYR A 221 14.26 12.25 -10.51
N THR A 222 15.54 11.87 -10.52
CA THR A 222 16.56 12.40 -11.44
C THR A 222 16.67 11.60 -12.73
N ARG A 223 16.14 10.36 -12.76
CA ARG A 223 16.09 9.50 -13.95
C ARG A 223 14.83 9.79 -14.77
N THR A 224 14.88 9.52 -16.09
CA THR A 224 13.71 9.64 -16.96
C THR A 224 12.60 8.69 -16.49
N PRO A 225 11.36 9.17 -16.30
CA PRO A 225 10.25 8.33 -15.88
C PRO A 225 9.96 7.21 -16.89
N LEU A 226 9.46 6.06 -16.41
CA LEU A 226 8.91 4.99 -17.25
C LEU A 226 7.78 5.57 -18.11
N VAL A 227 7.97 5.61 -19.42
CA VAL A 227 6.90 5.97 -20.36
C VAL A 227 5.98 4.75 -20.45
N PRO A 228 4.67 4.86 -20.17
CA PRO A 228 3.77 3.75 -20.41
C PRO A 228 3.79 3.42 -21.88
N SER A 229 4.05 2.16 -22.22
CA SER A 229 3.91 1.63 -23.57
C SER A 229 2.44 1.70 -23.99
N THR A 230 2.05 2.79 -24.62
CA THR A 230 0.75 2.94 -25.25
C THR A 230 0.82 2.25 -26.59
N THR A 231 0.62 0.95 -26.66
CA THR A 231 0.20 0.27 -27.88
C THR A 231 -1.30 0.47 -28.02
N VAL A 232 -1.69 1.64 -28.48
CA VAL A 232 -2.97 1.80 -29.19
C VAL A 232 -2.72 1.34 -30.61
N SER A 233 -3.15 0.14 -30.94
CA SER A 233 -3.35 -0.24 -32.34
C SER A 233 -4.47 0.63 -32.90
N PRO A 234 -4.27 1.33 -34.01
CA PRO A 234 -5.39 1.96 -34.69
C PRO A 234 -6.23 0.84 -35.33
N SER A 235 -7.48 0.75 -34.93
CA SER A 235 -8.50 0.03 -35.69
C SER A 235 -8.62 0.72 -37.06
N GLN A 236 -8.25 0.01 -38.08
CA GLN A 236 -8.60 0.34 -39.46
C GLN A 236 -10.04 -0.14 -39.67
N ASP A 237 -10.86 0.81 -40.08
CA ASP A 237 -12.12 0.73 -40.87
C ASP A 237 -13.16 -0.32 -40.48
#